data_25cc23b85030a0e4dd68049a15613ea8
#
_entry.id   25cc23b85030a0e4dd68049a15613ea8
#
_cell.length_a   1.000
_cell.length_b   1.000
_cell.length_c   1.000
_cell.angle_alpha   90.00
_cell.angle_beta   90.00
_cell.angle_gamma   90.00
#
_symmetry.space_group_name_H-M   'P 1'
#
loop_
_entity.id
_entity.type
_entity.pdbx_description
1 polymer ?
#
loop_
_entity_poly.entity_id
_entity_poly.type
_entity_poly.pdbx_seq_one_letter_code
_entity_poly.pdbx_strand_id
1 'polypeptide(L)'
;MLNFFHNSYIFFLIEKLINFINSIFFVLLLIALSFALVFSPPDYLQGESVRIMYVHVPAAWISLASFSCISILSILNFIFKIKNLKLITKSIAPIGLMFTCIAIVTGSIWGQPTWGTFWAWDARITSMAIMALFYLVFIVIHKFFDEDDKANKISSIVAVIGLINIPIIKYSVEWWSTLHQPASIKITGTSTIHSSMLTPLLLMFFVLILYCALIFLMK
;
A
#
# COMPACT_ATOMS: atom_id res chain seq x y z
N MET A 1 -38.00 -8.07 -17.88
CA MET A 1 -36.89 -7.39 -18.54
C MET A 1 -35.75 -7.04 -17.54
N LEU A 2 -35.38 -7.95 -16.64
CA LEU A 2 -34.30 -7.72 -15.61
C LEU A 2 -33.50 -9.00 -15.30
N ASN A 3 -33.27 -9.89 -16.30
CA ASN A 3 -32.44 -11.07 -16.16
C ASN A 3 -31.00 -10.86 -16.68
N PHE A 4 -30.51 -9.60 -16.73
CA PHE A 4 -29.16 -9.29 -17.22
C PHE A 4 -28.04 -9.57 -16.21
N PHE A 5 -28.36 -9.87 -14.96
CA PHE A 5 -27.37 -10.23 -13.93
C PHE A 5 -27.48 -11.70 -13.52
N HIS A 6 -27.46 -12.60 -14.50
CA HIS A 6 -27.19 -13.99 -14.19
C HIS A 6 -25.72 -14.05 -13.68
N ASN A 7 -25.49 -14.64 -12.50
CA ASN A 7 -24.15 -14.75 -11.88
C ASN A 7 -23.04 -15.18 -12.86
N SER A 8 -23.36 -16.07 -13.80
CA SER A 8 -22.45 -16.56 -14.85
C SER A 8 -21.93 -15.43 -15.79
N TYR A 9 -22.75 -14.43 -16.13
CA TYR A 9 -22.31 -13.35 -17.01
C TYR A 9 -21.36 -12.39 -16.30
N ILE A 10 -21.62 -12.10 -15.02
CA ILE A 10 -20.72 -11.27 -14.20
C ILE A 10 -19.37 -11.96 -14.03
N PHE A 11 -19.35 -13.26 -13.72
CA PHE A 11 -18.12 -14.05 -13.61
C PHE A 11 -17.33 -14.05 -14.92
N PHE A 12 -18.00 -14.22 -16.06
CA PHE A 12 -17.35 -14.15 -17.38
C PHE A 12 -16.71 -12.78 -17.64
N LEU A 13 -17.40 -11.68 -17.29
CA LEU A 13 -16.85 -10.33 -17.45
C LEU A 13 -15.63 -10.10 -16.53
N ILE A 14 -15.71 -10.56 -15.28
CA ILE A 14 -14.59 -10.47 -14.33
C ILE A 14 -13.39 -11.26 -14.84
N GLU A 15 -13.58 -12.49 -15.29
CA GLU A 15 -12.51 -13.32 -15.87
C GLU A 15 -11.86 -12.65 -17.08
N LYS A 16 -12.67 -12.10 -18.00
CA LYS A 16 -12.16 -11.36 -19.16
C LYS A 16 -11.38 -10.12 -18.73
N LEU A 17 -11.84 -9.40 -17.70
CA LEU A 17 -11.15 -8.24 -17.15
C LEU A 17 -9.82 -8.64 -16.50
N ILE A 18 -9.80 -9.71 -15.71
CA ILE A 18 -8.57 -10.25 -15.08
C ILE A 18 -7.55 -10.60 -16.17
N ASN A 19 -7.96 -11.34 -17.21
CA ASN A 19 -7.06 -11.74 -18.30
C ASN A 19 -6.49 -10.53 -19.06
N PHE A 20 -7.33 -9.51 -19.30
CA PHE A 20 -6.91 -8.26 -19.92
C PHE A 20 -5.89 -7.50 -19.07
N ILE A 21 -6.20 -7.28 -17.78
CA ILE A 21 -5.29 -6.59 -16.86
C ILE A 21 -4.00 -7.37 -16.70
N ASN A 22 -4.06 -8.70 -16.59
CA ASN A 22 -2.87 -9.55 -16.45
C ASN A 22 -1.94 -9.45 -17.68
N SER A 23 -2.51 -9.42 -18.89
CA SER A 23 -1.72 -9.26 -20.12
C SER A 23 -0.98 -7.92 -20.18
N ILE A 24 -1.65 -6.83 -19.78
CA ILE A 24 -1.06 -5.49 -19.73
C ILE A 24 -0.06 -5.37 -18.59
N PHE A 25 -0.34 -5.98 -17.44
CA PHE A 25 0.49 -5.90 -16.25
C PHE A 25 1.93 -6.34 -16.52
N PHE A 26 2.15 -7.48 -17.15
CA PHE A 26 3.51 -7.97 -17.42
C PHE A 26 4.29 -7.04 -18.35
N VAL A 27 3.64 -6.51 -19.39
CA VAL A 27 4.28 -5.55 -20.31
C VAL A 27 4.66 -4.27 -19.58
N LEU A 28 3.73 -3.71 -18.80
CA LEU A 28 3.98 -2.48 -18.04
C LEU A 28 5.01 -2.71 -16.93
N LEU A 29 5.03 -3.88 -16.31
CA LEU A 29 6.04 -4.23 -15.31
C LEU A 29 7.44 -4.23 -15.93
N LEU A 30 7.62 -4.85 -17.10
CA LEU A 30 8.90 -4.85 -17.81
C LEU A 30 9.34 -3.42 -18.19
N ILE A 31 8.42 -2.59 -18.67
CA ILE A 31 8.69 -1.18 -18.96
C ILE A 31 9.10 -0.44 -17.68
N ALA A 32 8.32 -0.56 -16.59
CA ALA A 32 8.61 0.11 -15.34
C ALA A 32 9.95 -0.31 -14.74
N LEU A 33 10.29 -1.61 -14.78
CA LEU A 33 11.58 -2.13 -14.35
C LEU A 33 12.73 -1.60 -15.22
N SER A 34 12.54 -1.54 -16.54
CA SER A 34 13.55 -0.96 -17.43
C SER A 34 13.82 0.50 -17.12
N PHE A 35 12.77 1.29 -16.89
CA PHE A 35 12.92 2.70 -16.47
C PHE A 35 13.57 2.82 -15.10
N ALA A 36 13.20 2.00 -14.12
CA ALA A 36 13.71 2.05 -12.76
C ALA A 36 15.19 1.59 -12.66
N LEU A 37 15.57 0.53 -13.39
CA LEU A 37 16.87 -0.12 -13.23
C LEU A 37 17.91 0.29 -14.28
N VAL A 38 17.49 0.70 -15.49
CA VAL A 38 18.40 0.98 -16.61
C VAL A 38 18.43 2.46 -16.96
N PHE A 39 17.26 3.08 -17.16
CA PHE A 39 17.19 4.46 -17.68
C PHE A 39 17.23 5.53 -16.60
N SER A 40 16.88 5.19 -15.35
CA SER A 40 16.96 6.14 -14.24
C SER A 40 18.41 6.46 -13.90
N PRO A 41 18.80 7.74 -13.74
CA PRO A 41 20.13 8.11 -13.29
C PRO A 41 20.35 7.69 -11.83
N PRO A 42 21.61 7.43 -11.42
CA PRO A 42 21.94 7.30 -10.00
C PRO A 42 21.77 8.64 -9.29
N ASP A 43 21.53 8.61 -7.99
CA ASP A 43 21.50 9.81 -7.15
C ASP A 43 22.94 10.26 -6.82
N TYR A 44 23.17 11.56 -6.71
CA TYR A 44 24.52 12.10 -6.47
C TYR A 44 25.05 11.82 -5.05
N LEU A 45 24.17 11.60 -4.06
CA LEU A 45 24.54 11.22 -2.69
C LEU A 45 24.43 9.72 -2.45
N GLN A 46 23.36 9.09 -2.94
CA GLN A 46 23.01 7.72 -2.62
C GLN A 46 23.47 6.71 -3.70
N GLY A 47 23.97 7.20 -4.83
CA GLY A 47 24.40 6.35 -5.94
C GLY A 47 23.28 5.46 -6.44
N GLU A 48 23.61 4.18 -6.70
CA GLU A 48 22.65 3.18 -7.22
C GLU A 48 21.61 2.73 -6.19
N SER A 49 21.84 2.94 -4.89
CA SER A 49 20.89 2.54 -3.84
C SER A 49 19.55 3.28 -3.93
N VAL A 50 19.52 4.45 -4.57
CA VAL A 50 18.29 5.20 -4.85
C VAL A 50 17.25 4.37 -5.63
N ARG A 51 17.66 3.37 -6.41
CA ARG A 51 16.74 2.52 -7.20
C ARG A 51 15.76 1.74 -6.33
N ILE A 52 16.09 1.52 -5.06
CA ILE A 52 15.17 0.91 -4.08
C ILE A 52 13.93 1.77 -3.89
N MET A 53 14.05 3.09 -4.05
CA MET A 53 12.95 4.06 -3.96
C MET A 53 11.76 3.68 -4.86
N TYR A 54 12.02 3.14 -6.06
CA TYR A 54 10.97 2.82 -7.03
C TYR A 54 10.05 1.69 -6.61
N VAL A 55 10.47 0.87 -5.65
CA VAL A 55 9.61 -0.16 -5.01
C VAL A 55 9.15 0.30 -3.63
N HIS A 56 10.06 0.85 -2.83
CA HIS A 56 9.80 1.25 -1.44
C HIS A 56 8.69 2.31 -1.32
N VAL A 57 8.84 3.41 -2.06
CA VAL A 57 7.90 4.54 -1.92
C VAL A 57 6.48 4.17 -2.41
N PRO A 58 6.29 3.57 -3.59
CA PRO A 58 4.98 3.07 -3.99
C PRO A 58 4.37 2.05 -3.02
N ALA A 59 5.18 1.12 -2.48
CA ALA A 59 4.70 0.16 -1.50
C ALA A 59 4.22 0.84 -0.22
N ALA A 60 4.95 1.84 0.29
CA ALA A 60 4.53 2.63 1.44
C ALA A 60 3.21 3.39 1.16
N TRP A 61 3.07 4.01 -0.02
CA TRP A 61 1.83 4.71 -0.40
C TRP A 61 0.63 3.77 -0.45
N ILE A 62 0.78 2.59 -1.08
CA ILE A 62 -0.28 1.58 -1.17
C ILE A 62 -0.64 1.07 0.24
N SER A 63 0.34 0.81 1.09
CA SER A 63 0.12 0.41 2.48
C SER A 63 -0.75 1.43 3.22
N LEU A 64 -0.36 2.69 3.23
CA LEU A 64 -1.10 3.76 3.93
C LEU A 64 -2.49 3.99 3.33
N ALA A 65 -2.59 4.01 2.00
CA ALA A 65 -3.87 4.17 1.31
C ALA A 65 -4.83 3.01 1.60
N SER A 66 -4.33 1.76 1.60
CA SER A 66 -5.13 0.57 1.93
C SER A 66 -5.65 0.61 3.37
N PHE A 67 -4.82 1.01 4.35
CA PHE A 67 -5.28 1.09 5.74
C PHE A 67 -6.26 2.24 5.93
N SER A 68 -6.03 3.39 5.30
CA SER A 68 -6.98 4.50 5.28
C SER A 68 -8.34 4.07 4.71
N CYS A 69 -8.33 3.33 3.60
CA CYS A 69 -9.53 2.78 2.99
C CYS A 69 -10.27 1.83 3.94
N ILE A 70 -9.56 0.87 4.56
CA ILE A 70 -10.14 -0.03 5.56
C ILE A 70 -10.78 0.75 6.69
N SER A 71 -10.10 1.76 7.24
CA SER A 71 -10.59 2.57 8.36
C SER A 71 -11.84 3.36 7.98
N ILE A 72 -11.85 4.01 6.81
CA ILE A 72 -13.00 4.76 6.30
C ILE A 72 -14.18 3.83 6.07
N LEU A 73 -13.97 2.69 5.38
CA LEU A 73 -15.03 1.72 5.13
C LEU A 73 -15.57 1.10 6.43
N SER A 74 -14.72 0.91 7.44
CA SER A 74 -15.11 0.45 8.76
C SER A 74 -16.00 1.46 9.48
N ILE A 75 -15.67 2.76 9.42
CA ILE A 75 -16.51 3.85 9.96
C ILE A 75 -17.85 3.90 9.23
N LEU A 76 -17.84 3.86 7.91
CA LEU A 76 -19.07 3.88 7.09
C LEU A 76 -19.96 2.66 7.40
N ASN A 77 -19.36 1.48 7.55
CA ASN A 77 -20.10 0.28 7.92
C ASN A 77 -20.71 0.37 9.32
N PHE A 78 -19.97 0.95 10.28
CA PHE A 78 -20.46 1.16 11.63
C PHE A 78 -21.68 2.13 11.65
N ILE A 79 -21.63 3.21 10.87
CA ILE A 79 -22.71 4.23 10.81
C ILE A 79 -23.90 3.72 10.00
N PHE A 80 -23.66 3.20 8.81
CA PHE A 80 -24.72 2.91 7.82
C PHE A 80 -25.08 1.41 7.73
N LYS A 81 -24.37 0.52 8.43
CA LYS A 81 -24.59 -0.94 8.46
C LYS A 81 -24.62 -1.59 7.06
N ILE A 82 -23.73 -1.16 6.16
CA ILE A 82 -23.65 -1.63 4.77
C ILE A 82 -22.89 -2.97 4.74
N LYS A 83 -23.61 -4.09 4.65
CA LYS A 83 -23.06 -5.46 4.77
C LYS A 83 -21.87 -5.77 3.84
N ASN A 84 -21.86 -5.24 2.62
CA ASN A 84 -20.83 -5.56 1.62
C ASN A 84 -19.47 -4.90 1.94
N LEU A 85 -19.43 -3.83 2.73
CA LEU A 85 -18.17 -3.16 3.08
C LEU A 85 -17.21 -4.07 3.84
N LYS A 86 -17.73 -5.00 4.65
CA LYS A 86 -16.90 -5.98 5.37
C LYS A 86 -16.11 -6.90 4.43
N LEU A 87 -16.68 -7.29 3.30
CA LEU A 87 -16.00 -8.13 2.31
C LEU A 87 -14.84 -7.36 1.66
N ILE A 88 -15.07 -6.10 1.33
CA ILE A 88 -14.05 -5.21 0.75
C ILE A 88 -12.88 -5.04 1.73
N THR A 89 -13.14 -4.72 2.99
CA THR A 89 -12.09 -4.52 3.99
C THR A 89 -11.29 -5.80 4.25
N LYS A 90 -11.96 -6.97 4.31
CA LYS A 90 -11.30 -8.28 4.40
C LYS A 90 -10.38 -8.57 3.20
N SER A 91 -10.77 -8.15 2.01
CA SER A 91 -9.99 -8.35 0.78
C SER A 91 -8.79 -7.41 0.69
N ILE A 92 -8.93 -6.16 1.14
CA ILE A 92 -7.86 -5.15 1.12
C ILE A 92 -6.80 -5.42 2.19
N ALA A 93 -7.17 -5.90 3.37
CA ALA A 93 -6.26 -6.01 4.50
C ALA A 93 -4.98 -6.84 4.23
N PRO A 94 -5.03 -8.05 3.63
CA PRO A 94 -3.81 -8.80 3.32
C PRO A 94 -2.98 -8.15 2.20
N ILE A 95 -3.59 -7.40 1.29
CA ILE A 95 -2.87 -6.62 0.27
C ILE A 95 -2.08 -5.50 0.96
N GLY A 96 -2.74 -4.73 1.84
CA GLY A 96 -2.11 -3.68 2.61
C GLY A 96 -0.97 -4.20 3.49
N LEU A 97 -1.15 -5.34 4.18
CA LEU A 97 -0.09 -5.97 4.96
C LEU A 97 1.12 -6.36 4.11
N MET A 98 0.89 -6.98 2.96
CA MET A 98 1.97 -7.36 2.03
C MET A 98 2.79 -6.14 1.63
N PHE A 99 2.15 -5.04 1.24
CA PHE A 99 2.86 -3.81 0.87
C PHE A 99 3.53 -3.13 2.07
N THR A 100 2.97 -3.25 3.27
CA THR A 100 3.65 -2.80 4.50
C THR A 100 4.94 -3.57 4.73
N CYS A 101 4.92 -4.89 4.59
CA CYS A 101 6.11 -5.74 4.70
C CYS A 101 7.14 -5.40 3.63
N ILE A 102 6.73 -5.21 2.37
CA ILE A 102 7.63 -4.79 1.28
C ILE A 102 8.27 -3.45 1.62
N ALA A 103 7.50 -2.48 2.09
CA ALA A 103 8.03 -1.17 2.49
C ALA A 103 9.03 -1.27 3.65
N ILE A 104 8.76 -2.08 4.68
CA ILE A 104 9.69 -2.29 5.80
C ILE A 104 10.99 -2.94 5.31
N VAL A 105 10.91 -4.03 4.55
CA VAL A 105 12.08 -4.77 4.06
C VAL A 105 12.92 -3.91 3.12
N THR A 106 12.30 -3.29 2.13
CA THR A 106 13.02 -2.43 1.17
C THR A 106 13.60 -1.18 1.84
N GLY A 107 12.88 -0.61 2.82
CA GLY A 107 13.37 0.50 3.63
C GLY A 107 14.57 0.13 4.49
N SER A 108 14.57 -1.07 5.09
CA SER A 108 15.71 -1.61 5.84
C SER A 108 16.94 -1.82 4.95
N ILE A 109 16.75 -2.39 3.76
CA ILE A 109 17.84 -2.59 2.78
C ILE A 109 18.40 -1.23 2.32
N TRP A 110 17.53 -0.25 2.08
CA TRP A 110 17.94 1.10 1.68
C TRP A 110 18.61 1.87 2.83
N GLY A 111 18.19 1.62 4.07
CA GLY A 111 18.77 2.25 5.26
C GLY A 111 20.23 1.86 5.49
N GLN A 112 20.62 0.64 5.16
CA GLN A 112 21.97 0.17 5.40
C GLN A 112 23.07 1.00 4.71
N PRO A 113 23.02 1.28 3.39
CA PRO A 113 24.01 2.15 2.73
C PRO A 113 23.84 3.64 3.05
N THR A 114 22.65 4.08 3.50
CA THR A 114 22.39 5.49 3.78
C THR A 114 22.63 5.90 5.22
N TRP A 115 22.37 5.02 6.18
CA TRP A 115 22.42 5.28 7.62
C TRP A 115 23.36 4.38 8.37
N GLY A 116 23.98 3.38 7.69
CA GLY A 116 24.89 2.40 8.30
C GLY A 116 24.18 1.28 9.08
N THR A 117 22.83 1.22 9.04
CA THR A 117 22.06 0.20 9.77
C THR A 117 20.83 -0.24 8.98
N PHE A 118 20.45 -1.51 9.13
CA PHE A 118 19.19 -2.04 8.57
C PHE A 118 17.95 -1.58 9.35
N TRP A 119 18.10 -1.19 10.62
CA TRP A 119 17.00 -0.78 11.48
C TRP A 119 17.42 0.34 12.42
N ALA A 120 16.65 1.40 12.41
CA ALA A 120 16.74 2.46 13.39
C ALA A 120 15.38 2.61 14.10
N TRP A 121 15.42 2.79 15.42
CA TRP A 121 14.21 3.00 16.22
C TRP A 121 13.74 4.46 16.13
N ASP A 122 13.57 4.95 14.92
CA ASP A 122 12.98 6.26 14.69
C ASP A 122 11.44 6.19 14.60
N ALA A 123 10.80 7.34 14.66
CA ALA A 123 9.34 7.43 14.68
C ALA A 123 8.69 6.84 13.42
N ARG A 124 9.29 7.00 12.23
CA ARG A 124 8.73 6.53 10.96
C ARG A 124 8.80 5.01 10.82
N ILE A 125 9.97 4.41 11.05
CA ILE A 125 10.17 2.96 10.93
C ILE A 125 9.33 2.24 11.98
N THR A 126 9.37 2.71 13.23
CA THR A 126 8.62 2.13 14.34
C THR A 126 7.11 2.20 14.06
N SER A 127 6.59 3.35 13.58
CA SER A 127 5.18 3.48 13.25
C SER A 127 4.76 2.61 12.05
N MET A 128 5.65 2.36 11.08
CA MET A 128 5.38 1.40 10.00
C MET A 128 5.30 -0.04 10.52
N ALA A 129 6.16 -0.43 11.48
CA ALA A 129 6.06 -1.74 12.13
C ALA A 129 4.76 -1.88 12.93
N ILE A 130 4.34 -0.82 13.65
CA ILE A 130 3.04 -0.76 14.33
C ILE A 130 1.89 -0.88 13.30
N MET A 131 1.99 -0.26 12.12
CA MET A 131 0.99 -0.42 11.05
C MET A 131 0.87 -1.88 10.59
N ALA A 132 2.00 -2.61 10.46
CA ALA A 132 1.97 -4.05 10.16
C ALA A 132 1.22 -4.83 11.25
N LEU A 133 1.43 -4.50 12.52
CA LEU A 133 0.69 -5.12 13.63
C LEU A 133 -0.82 -4.81 13.56
N PHE A 134 -1.23 -3.60 13.23
CA PHE A 134 -2.66 -3.28 13.04
C PHE A 134 -3.29 -4.11 11.93
N TYR A 135 -2.60 -4.30 10.80
CA TYR A 135 -3.05 -5.19 9.73
C TYR A 135 -3.16 -6.63 10.19
N LEU A 136 -2.13 -7.14 10.88
CA LEU A 136 -2.12 -8.51 11.40
C LEU A 136 -3.28 -8.75 12.36
N VAL A 137 -3.48 -7.85 13.33
CA VAL A 137 -4.58 -7.94 14.30
C VAL A 137 -5.93 -7.89 13.57
N PHE A 138 -6.12 -6.98 12.61
CA PHE A 138 -7.33 -6.92 11.80
C PHE A 138 -7.63 -8.25 11.10
N ILE A 139 -6.63 -8.88 10.46
CA ILE A 139 -6.77 -10.15 9.75
C ILE A 139 -7.04 -11.31 10.72
N VAL A 140 -6.32 -11.36 11.85
CA VAL A 140 -6.44 -12.43 12.85
C VAL A 140 -7.82 -12.40 13.50
N ILE A 141 -8.39 -11.23 13.81
CA ILE A 141 -9.75 -11.12 14.36
C ILE A 141 -10.76 -11.83 13.48
N HIS A 142 -10.68 -11.64 12.16
CA HIS A 142 -11.59 -12.29 11.21
C HIS A 142 -11.38 -13.82 11.05
N LYS A 143 -10.24 -14.34 11.51
CA LYS A 143 -9.98 -15.79 11.56
C LYS A 143 -10.33 -16.41 12.90
N PHE A 144 -10.28 -15.62 13.97
CA PHE A 144 -10.48 -16.09 15.34
C PHE A 144 -11.95 -16.15 15.74
N PHE A 145 -12.77 -15.22 15.27
CA PHE A 145 -14.20 -15.18 15.60
C PHE A 145 -15.02 -15.82 14.47
N ASP A 146 -15.80 -16.87 14.81
CA ASP A 146 -16.73 -17.52 13.89
C ASP A 146 -17.93 -16.62 13.55
N GLU A 147 -18.31 -15.72 14.49
CA GLU A 147 -19.39 -14.78 14.30
C GLU A 147 -18.90 -13.55 13.52
N ASP A 148 -19.29 -13.45 12.25
CA ASP A 148 -18.87 -12.40 11.32
C ASP A 148 -19.15 -10.98 11.81
N ASP A 149 -20.30 -10.74 12.47
CA ASP A 149 -20.68 -9.41 12.94
C ASP A 149 -19.84 -8.98 14.15
N LYS A 150 -19.50 -9.90 15.04
CA LYS A 150 -18.61 -9.65 16.18
C LYS A 150 -17.20 -9.40 15.69
N ALA A 151 -16.67 -10.23 14.80
CA ALA A 151 -15.37 -10.04 14.17
C ALA A 151 -15.28 -8.66 13.51
N ASN A 152 -16.29 -8.29 12.72
CA ASN A 152 -16.34 -7.01 12.03
C ASN A 152 -16.38 -5.82 12.98
N LYS A 153 -17.14 -5.89 14.08
CA LYS A 153 -17.19 -4.82 15.08
C LYS A 153 -15.84 -4.61 15.75
N ILE A 154 -15.18 -5.68 16.17
CA ILE A 154 -13.87 -5.59 16.85
C ILE A 154 -12.79 -5.12 15.87
N SER A 155 -12.73 -5.67 14.66
CA SER A 155 -11.75 -5.27 13.65
C SER A 155 -11.94 -3.81 13.19
N SER A 156 -13.19 -3.32 13.15
CA SER A 156 -13.48 -1.92 12.86
C SER A 156 -12.91 -0.97 13.93
N ILE A 157 -12.98 -1.35 15.20
CA ILE A 157 -12.37 -0.57 16.31
C ILE A 157 -10.84 -0.51 16.10
N VAL A 158 -10.22 -1.65 15.81
CA VAL A 158 -8.76 -1.71 15.52
C VAL A 158 -8.39 -0.83 14.32
N ALA A 159 -9.19 -0.84 13.25
CA ALA A 159 -8.97 -0.02 12.07
C ALA A 159 -9.07 1.49 12.40
N VAL A 160 -10.03 1.90 13.23
CA VAL A 160 -10.19 3.31 13.63
C VAL A 160 -9.02 3.76 14.53
N ILE A 161 -8.59 2.91 15.47
CA ILE A 161 -7.42 3.22 16.31
C ILE A 161 -6.16 3.33 15.45
N GLY A 162 -5.95 2.38 14.53
CA GLY A 162 -4.80 2.38 13.64
C GLY A 162 -4.77 3.57 12.66
N LEU A 163 -5.91 4.21 12.39
CA LEU A 163 -5.96 5.42 11.56
C LEU A 163 -5.14 6.56 12.16
N ILE A 164 -5.05 6.64 13.51
CA ILE A 164 -4.25 7.65 14.22
C ILE A 164 -2.76 7.50 13.91
N ASN A 165 -2.30 6.28 13.59
CA ASN A 165 -0.91 6.01 13.27
C ASN A 165 -0.48 6.56 11.90
N ILE A 166 -1.42 6.78 10.97
CA ILE A 166 -1.11 7.28 9.61
C ILE A 166 -0.50 8.70 9.63
N PRO A 167 -1.09 9.71 10.31
CA PRO A 167 -0.45 11.00 10.48
C PRO A 167 0.94 10.92 11.12
N ILE A 168 1.13 10.02 12.10
CA ILE A 168 2.42 9.83 12.75
C ILE A 168 3.47 9.38 11.73
N ILE A 169 3.17 8.36 10.89
CA ILE A 169 4.06 7.92 9.80
C ILE A 169 4.35 9.08 8.84
N LYS A 170 3.31 9.79 8.40
CA LYS A 170 3.43 10.82 7.36
C LYS A 170 4.25 12.02 7.82
N TYR A 171 3.97 12.53 9.02
CA TYR A 171 4.55 13.77 9.55
C TYR A 171 5.69 13.53 10.55
N SER A 172 6.13 12.28 10.76
CA SER A 172 7.20 11.93 11.69
C SER A 172 8.48 12.73 11.49
N VAL A 173 8.86 12.99 10.22
CA VAL A 173 10.07 13.77 9.89
C VAL A 173 9.93 15.26 10.22
N GLU A 174 8.70 15.76 10.23
CA GLU A 174 8.42 17.15 10.56
C GLU A 174 8.27 17.36 12.08
N TRP A 175 7.77 16.35 12.79
CA TRP A 175 7.50 16.43 14.21
C TRP A 175 8.66 15.99 15.10
N TRP A 176 9.52 15.10 14.59
CA TRP A 176 10.66 14.54 15.32
C TRP A 176 11.92 14.51 14.46
N SER A 177 13.08 14.45 15.10
CA SER A 177 14.33 14.14 14.42
C SER A 177 14.33 12.67 14.00
N THR A 178 14.33 12.40 12.70
CA THR A 178 14.40 11.05 12.13
C THR A 178 15.52 10.97 11.11
N LEU A 179 15.96 9.75 10.79
CA LEU A 179 16.95 9.52 9.74
C LEU A 179 16.35 9.64 8.32
N HIS A 180 15.03 9.60 8.22
CA HIS A 180 14.34 9.71 6.95
C HIS A 180 14.38 11.12 6.37
N GLN A 181 14.49 11.18 5.05
CA GLN A 181 14.38 12.44 4.30
C GLN A 181 12.95 12.97 4.33
N PRO A 182 12.78 14.31 4.27
CA PRO A 182 11.48 14.93 4.02
C PRO A 182 10.86 14.44 2.70
N ALA A 183 9.53 14.53 2.58
CA ALA A 183 8.84 14.12 1.37
C ALA A 183 9.33 14.90 0.14
N SER A 184 9.93 14.20 -0.83
CA SER A 184 10.40 14.78 -2.10
C SER A 184 9.25 15.09 -3.07
N ILE A 185 8.09 14.46 -2.90
CA ILE A 185 6.87 14.71 -3.66
C ILE A 185 5.87 15.38 -2.74
N LYS A 186 5.45 16.58 -3.10
CA LYS A 186 4.49 17.39 -2.34
C LYS A 186 3.22 17.58 -3.16
N ILE A 187 2.07 17.48 -2.51
CA ILE A 187 0.76 17.78 -3.13
C ILE A 187 0.60 19.28 -3.34
N THR A 188 1.16 20.08 -2.41
CA THR A 188 1.16 21.55 -2.45
C THR A 188 2.60 22.04 -2.42
N GLY A 189 2.99 22.89 -3.38
CA GLY A 189 4.34 23.41 -3.51
C GLY A 189 5.19 22.69 -4.55
N THR A 190 6.47 23.07 -4.62
CA THR A 190 7.44 22.49 -5.57
C THR A 190 7.97 21.15 -5.05
N SER A 191 7.82 20.10 -5.84
CA SER A 191 8.49 18.81 -5.60
C SER A 191 10.01 18.95 -5.84
N THR A 192 10.81 18.31 -5.00
CA THR A 192 12.27 18.34 -5.11
C THR A 192 12.84 17.19 -5.94
N ILE A 193 12.01 16.21 -6.31
CA ILE A 193 12.42 15.07 -7.15
C ILE A 193 12.58 15.52 -8.61
N HIS A 194 13.69 15.12 -9.26
CA HIS A 194 13.90 15.39 -10.67
C HIS A 194 12.96 14.55 -11.55
N SER A 195 12.55 15.09 -12.70
CA SER A 195 11.60 14.43 -13.62
C SER A 195 12.07 13.06 -14.11
N SER A 196 13.39 12.87 -14.31
CA SER A 196 13.96 11.58 -14.71
C SER A 196 13.80 10.48 -13.66
N MET A 197 13.64 10.85 -12.38
CA MET A 197 13.35 9.90 -11.29
C MET A 197 11.85 9.81 -10.99
N LEU A 198 11.09 10.86 -11.22
CA LEU A 198 9.65 10.88 -10.99
C LEU A 198 8.91 9.94 -11.95
N THR A 199 9.30 9.92 -13.22
CA THR A 199 8.67 9.05 -14.25
C THR A 199 8.74 7.57 -13.88
N PRO A 200 9.92 6.95 -13.60
CA PRO A 200 9.98 5.55 -13.20
C PRO A 200 9.23 5.27 -11.88
N LEU A 201 9.23 6.22 -10.94
CA LEU A 201 8.49 6.10 -9.68
C LEU A 201 6.98 5.98 -9.91
N LEU A 202 6.41 6.86 -10.75
CA LEU A 202 4.98 6.85 -11.05
C LEU A 202 4.59 5.65 -11.92
N LEU A 203 5.44 5.23 -12.86
CA LEU A 203 5.23 4.00 -13.63
C LEU A 203 5.16 2.78 -12.71
N MET A 204 6.12 2.63 -11.79
CA MET A 204 6.12 1.54 -10.83
C MET A 204 4.90 1.59 -9.90
N PHE A 205 4.53 2.77 -9.40
CA PHE A 205 3.31 2.94 -8.60
C PHE A 205 2.06 2.47 -9.35
N PHE A 206 1.92 2.86 -10.63
CA PHE A 206 0.79 2.44 -11.47
C PHE A 206 0.76 0.92 -11.65
N VAL A 207 1.90 0.30 -11.92
CA VAL A 207 2.01 -1.16 -12.06
C VAL A 207 1.62 -1.88 -10.77
N LEU A 208 2.06 -1.38 -9.62
CA LEU A 208 1.70 -1.98 -8.33
C LEU A 208 0.20 -1.79 -7.99
N ILE A 209 -0.42 -0.71 -8.45
CA ILE A 209 -1.90 -0.54 -8.35
C ILE A 209 -2.63 -1.56 -9.24
N LEU A 210 -2.15 -1.82 -10.47
CA LEU A 210 -2.71 -2.88 -11.31
C LEU A 210 -2.58 -4.26 -10.65
N TYR A 211 -1.45 -4.52 -10.00
CA TYR A 211 -1.26 -5.75 -9.22
C TYR A 211 -2.25 -5.86 -8.06
N CYS A 212 -2.48 -4.77 -7.31
CA CYS A 212 -3.52 -4.73 -6.28
C CYS A 212 -4.91 -5.04 -6.84
N ALA A 213 -5.25 -4.44 -7.98
CA ALA A 213 -6.52 -4.68 -8.65
C ALA A 213 -6.69 -6.14 -9.06
N LEU A 214 -5.64 -6.78 -9.63
CA LEU A 214 -5.64 -8.20 -9.96
C LEU A 214 -5.91 -9.08 -8.74
N ILE A 215 -5.16 -8.88 -7.65
CA ILE A 215 -5.35 -9.66 -6.42
C ILE A 215 -6.75 -9.44 -5.85
N PHE A 216 -7.24 -8.21 -5.88
CA PHE A 216 -8.58 -7.89 -5.38
C PHE A 216 -9.69 -8.56 -6.19
N LEU A 217 -9.59 -8.57 -7.52
CA LEU A 217 -10.56 -9.21 -8.41
C LEU A 217 -10.56 -10.74 -8.33
N MET A 218 -9.42 -11.35 -7.94
CA MET A 218 -9.29 -12.80 -7.75
C MET A 218 -9.81 -13.29 -6.39
N LYS A 219 -10.18 -12.40 -5.49
CA LYS A 219 -10.73 -12.72 -4.15
C LYS A 219 -12.24 -12.58 -4.10
#